data_8c5af54dc3670a3bcb5fe7db0f8d002c
#
_entry.id   8c5af54dc3670a3bcb5fe7db0f8d002c
#
_cell.length_a   1.000
_cell.length_b   1.000
_cell.length_c   1.000
_cell.angle_alpha   90.00
_cell.angle_beta   90.00
_cell.angle_gamma   90.00
#
_symmetry.space_group_name_H-M   'P 1'
#
loop_
_entity.id
_entity.type
_entity.pdbx_description
1 polymer ?
#
loop_
_entity_poly.entity_id
_entity_poly.type
_entity_poly.pdbx_seq_one_letter_code
_entity_poly.pdbx_strand_id
1 'polypeptide(L)'
;MIRLGTRRSALATAQATYIADALRSLGHEVELVLIVTHGDTNKAPLQQIGGTGIFVSALRDALLAHEIDIAVHSLKDLPTADVDGLTIGAVPVREDPRDVLVARDGLSLGELQTGALVGTGSPRRVAQLDALGLGLELTGIRGNVDTRIAMVADGKLDAVVLARAGLARLGRLSEITETLDPIQVLPAPGQGALGIECRADDVAVLEALAPLEDPATRAAVTAERQLLATLEAGCTAPVGALAEVVEGEDGQELWLRGALGQEGGVRRLSAYGSVDDPRTVGRALAKELLEQT
;
A
#
# COMPACT_ATOMS: atom_id res chain seq x y z
N MET A 1 -5.23 21.69 -19.19
CA MET A 1 -5.11 20.21 -19.37
C MET A 1 -4.04 19.70 -18.42
N ILE A 2 -4.35 18.68 -17.59
CA ILE A 2 -3.44 18.08 -16.60
C ILE A 2 -2.89 16.78 -17.21
N ARG A 3 -1.56 16.64 -17.26
CA ARG A 3 -0.89 15.43 -17.72
C ARG A 3 -0.66 14.50 -16.54
N LEU A 4 -1.39 13.37 -16.50
CA LEU A 4 -1.32 12.39 -15.42
C LEU A 4 -0.41 11.23 -15.83
N GLY A 5 0.75 11.12 -15.20
CA GLY A 5 1.70 10.04 -15.41
C GLY A 5 1.29 8.74 -14.74
N THR A 6 1.37 7.63 -15.49
CA THR A 6 1.09 6.29 -14.97
C THR A 6 1.98 5.24 -15.62
N ARG A 7 2.09 4.07 -14.97
CA ARG A 7 2.77 2.89 -15.51
C ARG A 7 1.84 2.06 -16.39
N ARG A 8 2.41 1.16 -17.21
CA ARG A 8 1.65 0.29 -18.13
C ARG A 8 0.89 -0.86 -17.48
N SER A 9 1.10 -1.14 -16.18
CA SER A 9 0.39 -2.26 -15.53
C SER A 9 -1.12 -1.98 -15.43
N ALA A 10 -1.95 -3.01 -15.57
CA ALA A 10 -3.41 -2.89 -15.49
C ALA A 10 -3.86 -2.17 -14.20
N LEU A 11 -3.25 -2.53 -13.06
CA LEU A 11 -3.57 -1.89 -11.79
C LEU A 11 -3.18 -0.40 -11.75
N ALA A 12 -1.98 -0.04 -12.24
CA ALA A 12 -1.56 1.37 -12.26
C ALA A 12 -2.46 2.19 -13.21
N THR A 13 -2.80 1.64 -14.37
CA THR A 13 -3.74 2.29 -15.30
C THR A 13 -5.12 2.47 -14.67
N ALA A 14 -5.66 1.45 -13.98
CA ALA A 14 -6.95 1.55 -13.29
C ALA A 14 -6.93 2.65 -12.20
N GLN A 15 -5.85 2.73 -11.43
CA GLN A 15 -5.67 3.78 -10.40
C GLN A 15 -5.59 5.17 -11.03
N ALA A 16 -4.82 5.33 -12.11
CA ALA A 16 -4.70 6.59 -12.82
C ALA A 16 -6.02 7.02 -13.46
N THR A 17 -6.75 6.08 -14.07
CA THR A 17 -8.07 6.35 -14.65
C THR A 17 -9.06 6.81 -13.58
N TYR A 18 -9.08 6.16 -12.41
CA TYR A 18 -9.93 6.58 -11.29
C TYR A 18 -9.69 8.06 -10.90
N ILE A 19 -8.42 8.47 -10.77
CA ILE A 19 -8.07 9.86 -10.44
C ILE A 19 -8.38 10.80 -11.62
N ALA A 20 -8.11 10.38 -12.87
CA ALA A 20 -8.42 11.18 -14.04
C ALA A 20 -9.93 11.45 -14.14
N ASP A 21 -10.77 10.46 -13.88
CA ASP A 21 -12.24 10.60 -13.93
C ASP A 21 -12.75 11.50 -12.79
N ALA A 22 -12.16 11.41 -11.60
CA ALA A 22 -12.45 12.32 -10.51
C ALA A 22 -12.12 13.78 -10.87
N LEU A 23 -10.95 14.06 -11.44
CA LEU A 23 -10.56 15.40 -11.89
C LEU A 23 -11.43 15.90 -13.05
N ARG A 24 -11.81 15.02 -13.99
CA ARG A 24 -12.74 15.37 -15.10
C ARG A 24 -14.12 15.74 -14.57
N SER A 25 -14.61 15.07 -13.54
CA SER A 25 -15.89 15.41 -12.90
C SER A 25 -15.88 16.79 -12.23
N LEU A 26 -14.69 17.29 -11.86
CA LEU A 26 -14.46 18.64 -11.34
C LEU A 26 -14.22 19.68 -12.46
N GLY A 27 -14.33 19.28 -13.73
CA GLY A 27 -14.21 20.18 -14.90
C GLY A 27 -12.79 20.32 -15.45
N HIS A 28 -11.82 19.51 -15.00
CA HIS A 28 -10.47 19.54 -15.54
C HIS A 28 -10.33 18.66 -16.78
N GLU A 29 -9.58 19.11 -17.76
CA GLU A 29 -9.10 18.26 -18.85
C GLU A 29 -7.90 17.46 -18.38
N VAL A 30 -7.94 16.11 -18.55
CA VAL A 30 -6.87 15.21 -18.10
C VAL A 30 -6.44 14.28 -19.22
N GLU A 31 -5.14 14.24 -19.49
CA GLU A 31 -4.46 13.32 -20.39
C GLU A 31 -3.65 12.28 -19.59
N LEU A 32 -3.80 11.00 -19.93
CA LEU A 32 -2.98 9.93 -19.36
C LEU A 32 -1.67 9.78 -20.15
N VAL A 33 -0.53 9.95 -19.47
CA VAL A 33 0.80 9.81 -20.04
C VAL A 33 1.45 8.53 -19.52
N LEU A 34 1.73 7.58 -20.42
CA LEU A 34 2.37 6.31 -20.07
C LEU A 34 3.88 6.48 -19.92
N ILE A 35 4.39 6.32 -18.70
CA ILE A 35 5.83 6.35 -18.41
C ILE A 35 6.36 4.92 -18.34
N VAL A 36 7.41 4.65 -19.11
CA VAL A 36 8.11 3.35 -19.10
C VAL A 36 9.16 3.38 -17.99
N THR A 37 9.02 2.49 -17.03
CA THR A 37 9.98 2.39 -15.92
C THR A 37 10.99 1.25 -16.17
N HIS A 38 12.21 1.39 -15.64
CA HIS A 38 13.21 0.32 -15.68
C HIS A 38 12.70 -0.97 -15.01
N GLY A 39 11.83 -0.87 -14.02
CA GLY A 39 11.20 -2.01 -13.37
C GLY A 39 10.19 -2.77 -14.24
N ASP A 40 9.64 -2.14 -15.27
CA ASP A 40 8.72 -2.77 -16.22
C ASP A 40 9.49 -3.60 -17.27
N THR A 41 10.77 -3.32 -17.48
CA THR A 41 11.64 -3.99 -18.46
C THR A 41 12.58 -5.03 -17.86
N ASN A 42 12.90 -4.95 -16.56
CA ASN A 42 13.88 -5.81 -15.90
C ASN A 42 13.20 -6.91 -15.08
N LYS A 43 13.50 -8.18 -15.40
CA LYS A 43 12.96 -9.38 -14.72
C LYS A 43 13.81 -9.86 -13.53
N ALA A 44 14.91 -9.19 -13.20
CA ALA A 44 15.79 -9.59 -12.09
C ALA A 44 15.10 -9.43 -10.71
N PRO A 45 15.56 -10.10 -9.65
CA PRO A 45 15.01 -10.00 -8.29
C PRO A 45 14.96 -8.55 -7.78
N LEU A 46 13.80 -8.09 -7.23
CA LEU A 46 13.62 -6.72 -6.70
C LEU A 46 14.69 -6.35 -5.66
N GLN A 47 15.15 -7.33 -4.88
CA GLN A 47 16.25 -7.16 -3.91
C GLN A 47 17.59 -6.87 -4.59
N GLN A 48 17.80 -7.30 -5.83
CA GLN A 48 19.01 -7.06 -6.62
C GLN A 48 18.96 -5.77 -7.44
N ILE A 49 17.75 -5.25 -7.71
CA ILE A 49 17.53 -4.10 -8.59
C ILE A 49 17.34 -2.79 -7.77
N GLY A 50 17.41 -2.82 -6.41
CA GLY A 50 17.31 -1.61 -5.57
C GLY A 50 15.91 -1.27 -5.04
N GLY A 51 14.99 -2.23 -5.01
CA GLY A 51 13.71 -2.08 -4.31
C GLY A 51 12.62 -1.31 -5.08
N THR A 52 11.57 -0.91 -4.37
CA THR A 52 10.36 -0.22 -4.91
C THR A 52 10.64 1.16 -5.51
N GLY A 53 11.77 1.79 -5.16
CA GLY A 53 12.17 3.10 -5.68
C GLY A 53 12.29 3.18 -7.21
N ILE A 54 12.61 2.07 -7.89
CA ILE A 54 12.78 2.03 -9.35
C ILE A 54 11.49 2.32 -10.12
N PHE A 55 10.34 1.94 -9.56
CA PHE A 55 9.04 2.21 -10.19
C PHE A 55 8.59 3.65 -9.98
N VAL A 56 9.07 4.29 -8.93
CA VAL A 56 8.71 5.66 -8.55
C VAL A 56 9.65 6.67 -9.22
N SER A 57 10.96 6.34 -9.36
CA SER A 57 11.96 7.26 -9.87
C SER A 57 11.60 7.83 -11.25
N ALA A 58 11.22 6.99 -12.21
CA ALA A 58 10.89 7.45 -13.55
C ALA A 58 9.68 8.42 -13.59
N LEU A 59 8.68 8.22 -12.72
CA LEU A 59 7.56 9.16 -12.60
C LEU A 59 8.00 10.47 -11.95
N ARG A 60 8.86 10.42 -10.93
CA ARG A 60 9.45 11.60 -10.28
C ARG A 60 10.35 12.38 -11.22
N ASP A 61 11.17 11.69 -12.00
CA ASP A 61 12.01 12.33 -13.03
C ASP A 61 11.14 13.06 -14.06
N ALA A 62 10.04 12.46 -14.52
CA ALA A 62 9.09 13.06 -15.44
C ALA A 62 8.34 14.27 -14.83
N LEU A 63 8.01 14.24 -13.51
CA LEU A 63 7.46 15.40 -12.79
C LEU A 63 8.45 16.56 -12.75
N LEU A 64 9.70 16.29 -12.36
CA LEU A 64 10.76 17.29 -12.26
C LEU A 64 11.17 17.85 -13.64
N ALA A 65 11.08 17.02 -14.70
CA ALA A 65 11.32 17.43 -16.08
C ALA A 65 10.12 18.16 -16.73
N HIS A 66 9.01 18.38 -16.00
CA HIS A 66 7.77 18.96 -16.52
C HIS A 66 7.15 18.20 -17.70
N GLU A 67 7.42 16.89 -17.82
CA GLU A 67 6.79 16.01 -18.81
C GLU A 67 5.37 15.62 -18.40
N ILE A 68 5.12 15.49 -17.10
CA ILE A 68 3.82 15.26 -16.47
C ILE A 68 3.58 16.28 -15.34
N ASP A 69 2.33 16.44 -14.94
CA ASP A 69 1.94 17.39 -13.89
C ASP A 69 1.62 16.70 -12.57
N ILE A 70 1.06 15.47 -12.65
CA ILE A 70 0.77 14.63 -11.50
C ILE A 70 1.17 13.17 -11.78
N ALA A 71 1.51 12.44 -10.71
CA ALA A 71 1.76 11.00 -10.73
C ALA A 71 0.91 10.31 -9.67
N VAL A 72 0.27 9.19 -10.03
CA VAL A 72 -0.56 8.40 -9.11
C VAL A 72 0.20 7.16 -8.66
N HIS A 73 0.31 7.01 -7.33
CA HIS A 73 1.00 5.90 -6.70
C HIS A 73 0.08 5.12 -5.76
N SER A 74 0.22 3.79 -5.72
CA SER A 74 -0.17 3.05 -4.52
C SER A 74 0.73 3.51 -3.37
N LEU A 75 0.16 4.10 -2.33
CA LEU A 75 0.93 4.82 -1.30
C LEU A 75 1.89 3.90 -0.53
N LYS A 76 1.55 2.62 -0.37
CA LYS A 76 2.42 1.60 0.23
C LYS A 76 3.72 1.35 -0.55
N ASP A 77 3.73 1.66 -1.85
CA ASP A 77 4.88 1.44 -2.73
C ASP A 77 5.75 2.71 -2.86
N LEU A 78 5.25 3.85 -2.35
CA LEU A 78 5.94 5.13 -2.37
C LEU A 78 6.91 5.20 -1.17
N PRO A 79 8.23 5.43 -1.39
CA PRO A 79 9.19 5.62 -0.30
C PRO A 79 8.74 6.69 0.70
N THR A 80 9.12 6.52 1.97
CA THR A 80 8.74 7.46 3.04
C THR A 80 9.57 8.73 3.05
N ALA A 81 10.74 8.71 2.44
CA ALA A 81 11.61 9.88 2.32
C ALA A 81 11.02 10.92 1.37
N ASP A 82 11.08 12.17 1.79
CA ASP A 82 10.71 13.31 0.97
C ASP A 82 11.70 13.49 -0.18
N VAL A 83 11.25 14.10 -1.28
CA VAL A 83 12.07 14.44 -2.43
C VAL A 83 11.93 15.93 -2.68
N ASP A 84 13.08 16.61 -2.77
CA ASP A 84 13.12 18.04 -3.03
C ASP A 84 12.37 18.41 -4.33
N GLY A 85 11.53 19.41 -4.25
CA GLY A 85 10.70 19.89 -5.36
C GLY A 85 9.41 19.08 -5.60
N LEU A 86 9.17 17.98 -4.90
CA LEU A 86 7.95 17.19 -5.02
C LEU A 86 7.16 17.13 -3.70
N THR A 87 5.86 16.93 -3.83
CA THR A 87 4.96 16.73 -2.68
C THR A 87 3.81 15.79 -3.02
N ILE A 88 3.22 15.18 -2.01
CA ILE A 88 1.93 14.47 -2.16
C ILE A 88 0.83 15.53 -2.08
N GLY A 89 0.35 15.99 -3.23
CA GLY A 89 -0.66 17.05 -3.35
C GLY A 89 -2.04 16.63 -2.83
N ALA A 90 -2.43 15.36 -2.99
CA ALA A 90 -3.66 14.84 -2.40
C ALA A 90 -3.57 13.35 -2.05
N VAL A 91 -4.34 12.94 -1.04
CA VAL A 91 -4.61 11.55 -0.66
C VAL A 91 -6.13 11.37 -0.63
N PRO A 92 -6.73 10.78 -1.67
CA PRO A 92 -8.17 10.53 -1.72
C PRO A 92 -8.64 9.50 -0.70
N VAL A 93 -9.97 9.39 -0.54
CA VAL A 93 -10.61 8.36 0.29
C VAL A 93 -9.98 7.00 0.04
N ARG A 94 -9.61 6.33 1.12
CA ARG A 94 -8.92 5.04 1.11
C ARG A 94 -9.86 3.92 0.72
N GLU A 95 -9.44 3.06 -0.19
CA GLU A 95 -10.06 1.76 -0.42
C GLU A 95 -9.70 0.81 0.74
N ASP A 96 -10.53 -0.23 0.97
CA ASP A 96 -10.33 -1.20 2.04
C ASP A 96 -8.87 -1.68 2.14
N PRO A 97 -8.18 -1.40 3.26
CA PRO A 97 -6.74 -1.66 3.40
C PRO A 97 -6.41 -3.13 3.65
N ARG A 98 -7.41 -3.98 3.90
CA ARG A 98 -7.19 -5.36 4.33
C ARG A 98 -6.50 -6.21 3.27
N ASP A 99 -5.86 -7.27 3.74
CA ASP A 99 -5.41 -8.36 2.89
C ASP A 99 -6.56 -9.35 2.64
N VAL A 100 -6.45 -10.10 1.57
CA VAL A 100 -7.44 -11.12 1.20
C VAL A 100 -6.76 -12.41 0.82
N LEU A 101 -7.44 -13.51 1.07
CA LEU A 101 -7.11 -14.83 0.57
C LEU A 101 -7.87 -15.10 -0.72
N VAL A 102 -7.18 -15.67 -1.70
CA VAL A 102 -7.77 -16.33 -2.87
C VAL A 102 -7.27 -17.78 -2.82
N ALA A 103 -8.14 -18.68 -2.46
CA ALA A 103 -7.82 -20.10 -2.27
C ALA A 103 -8.60 -20.98 -3.25
N ARG A 104 -8.04 -22.17 -3.55
CA ARG A 104 -8.78 -23.21 -4.26
C ARG A 104 -10.03 -23.62 -3.47
N ASP A 105 -11.02 -24.10 -4.15
CA ASP A 105 -12.26 -24.68 -3.59
C ASP A 105 -13.05 -23.72 -2.68
N GLY A 106 -12.76 -22.41 -2.74
CA GLY A 106 -13.42 -21.38 -1.95
C GLY A 106 -13.06 -21.40 -0.45
N LEU A 107 -11.96 -22.07 -0.07
CA LEU A 107 -11.56 -22.24 1.33
C LEU A 107 -11.15 -20.91 1.99
N SER A 108 -11.47 -20.80 3.27
CA SER A 108 -10.94 -19.77 4.17
C SER A 108 -9.55 -20.16 4.70
N LEU A 109 -8.86 -19.22 5.35
CA LEU A 109 -7.51 -19.43 5.89
C LEU A 109 -7.49 -20.57 6.93
N GLY A 110 -8.51 -20.62 7.79
CA GLY A 110 -8.64 -21.64 8.82
C GLY A 110 -9.03 -23.04 8.30
N GLU A 111 -9.53 -23.12 7.06
CA GLU A 111 -9.89 -24.39 6.41
C GLU A 111 -8.74 -24.98 5.57
N LEU A 112 -7.67 -24.24 5.36
CA LEU A 112 -6.49 -24.76 4.70
C LEU A 112 -5.81 -25.85 5.55
N GLN A 113 -5.45 -26.94 4.90
CA GLN A 113 -4.79 -28.06 5.59
C GLN A 113 -3.35 -27.70 5.98
N THR A 114 -2.84 -28.31 7.03
CA THR A 114 -1.41 -28.29 7.38
C THR A 114 -0.56 -28.70 6.16
N GLY A 115 0.47 -27.93 5.84
CA GLY A 115 1.29 -28.10 4.65
C GLY A 115 0.69 -27.45 3.38
N ALA A 116 -0.45 -26.74 3.45
CA ALA A 116 -1.00 -26.02 2.31
C ALA A 116 -0.02 -24.95 1.84
N LEU A 117 0.24 -24.90 0.53
CA LEU A 117 1.21 -24.00 -0.09
C LEU A 117 0.57 -22.63 -0.37
N VAL A 118 0.93 -21.62 0.42
CA VAL A 118 0.37 -20.25 0.32
C VAL A 118 1.41 -19.30 -0.24
N GLY A 119 1.05 -18.66 -1.37
CA GLY A 119 1.90 -17.74 -2.10
C GLY A 119 1.82 -16.30 -1.60
N THR A 120 2.97 -15.69 -1.25
CA THR A 120 3.08 -14.26 -1.01
C THR A 120 4.51 -13.78 -1.26
N GLY A 121 4.70 -12.58 -1.80
CA GLY A 121 6.01 -11.93 -1.94
C GLY A 121 6.30 -10.91 -0.83
N SER A 122 5.48 -10.84 0.21
CA SER A 122 5.57 -9.83 1.28
C SER A 122 6.14 -10.43 2.56
N PRO A 123 7.33 -10.00 3.03
CA PRO A 123 7.88 -10.45 4.32
C PRO A 123 6.94 -10.17 5.50
N ARG A 124 6.18 -9.07 5.45
CA ARG A 124 5.15 -8.74 6.44
C ARG A 124 4.08 -9.81 6.53
N ARG A 125 3.58 -10.29 5.38
CA ARG A 125 2.56 -11.35 5.35
C ARG A 125 3.14 -12.67 5.82
N VAL A 126 4.34 -13.01 5.37
CA VAL A 126 5.04 -14.23 5.81
C VAL A 126 5.13 -14.26 7.32
N ALA A 127 5.69 -13.22 7.95
CA ALA A 127 5.86 -13.17 9.40
C ALA A 127 4.53 -13.32 10.16
N GLN A 128 3.47 -12.65 9.69
CA GLN A 128 2.18 -12.67 10.37
C GLN A 128 1.41 -13.98 10.18
N LEU A 129 1.46 -14.58 8.98
CA LEU A 129 0.81 -15.86 8.70
C LEU A 129 1.52 -17.02 9.44
N ASP A 130 2.86 -16.99 9.49
CA ASP A 130 3.64 -17.96 10.24
C ASP A 130 3.31 -17.91 11.73
N ALA A 131 3.18 -16.70 12.28
CA ALA A 131 2.81 -16.49 13.68
C ALA A 131 1.40 -16.99 14.06
N LEU A 132 0.53 -17.28 13.09
CA LEU A 132 -0.78 -17.90 13.36
C LEU A 132 -0.67 -19.39 13.71
N GLY A 133 0.46 -20.03 13.43
CA GLY A 133 0.70 -21.42 13.79
C GLY A 133 -0.18 -22.45 13.06
N LEU A 134 -0.70 -22.11 11.87
CA LEU A 134 -1.58 -22.98 11.09
C LEU A 134 -0.84 -24.10 10.33
N GLY A 135 0.49 -24.13 10.41
CA GLY A 135 1.32 -25.12 9.72
C GLY A 135 1.33 -24.96 8.18
N LEU A 136 1.14 -23.73 7.68
CA LEU A 136 1.15 -23.43 6.25
C LEU A 136 2.59 -23.43 5.71
N GLU A 137 2.75 -23.84 4.44
CA GLU A 137 3.99 -23.65 3.70
C GLU A 137 3.96 -22.32 2.93
N LEU A 138 4.74 -21.33 3.38
CA LEU A 138 4.76 -19.99 2.81
C LEU A 138 5.83 -19.89 1.72
N THR A 139 5.42 -19.53 0.49
CA THR A 139 6.34 -19.43 -0.65
C THR A 139 6.34 -18.05 -1.30
N GLY A 140 7.54 -17.60 -1.69
CA GLY A 140 7.73 -16.32 -2.39
C GLY A 140 7.22 -16.37 -3.82
N ILE A 141 6.27 -15.51 -4.17
CA ILE A 141 5.72 -15.38 -5.52
C ILE A 141 5.95 -13.99 -6.10
N ARG A 142 5.95 -13.92 -7.45
CA ARG A 142 6.07 -12.70 -8.23
C ARG A 142 5.00 -12.61 -9.31
N GLY A 143 4.93 -11.45 -9.95
CA GLY A 143 3.97 -11.15 -10.99
C GLY A 143 2.89 -10.17 -10.54
N ASN A 144 2.05 -9.78 -11.48
CA ASN A 144 0.86 -8.97 -11.22
C ASN A 144 -0.24 -9.81 -10.55
N VAL A 145 -1.37 -9.19 -10.25
CA VAL A 145 -2.52 -9.85 -9.61
C VAL A 145 -2.98 -11.06 -10.43
N ASP A 146 -3.13 -10.90 -11.75
CA ASP A 146 -3.60 -11.96 -12.64
C ASP A 146 -2.69 -13.19 -12.62
N THR A 147 -1.38 -12.97 -12.72
CA THR A 147 -0.37 -14.04 -12.69
C THR A 147 -0.43 -14.81 -11.36
N ARG A 148 -0.61 -14.10 -10.24
CA ARG A 148 -0.63 -14.73 -8.91
C ARG A 148 -1.90 -15.55 -8.70
N ILE A 149 -3.06 -15.05 -9.13
CA ILE A 149 -4.32 -15.80 -9.03
C ILE A 149 -4.29 -17.01 -9.94
N ALA A 150 -3.73 -16.90 -11.15
CA ALA A 150 -3.56 -18.02 -12.06
C ALA A 150 -2.74 -19.18 -11.46
N MET A 151 -1.79 -18.89 -10.55
CA MET A 151 -1.04 -19.96 -9.85
C MET A 151 -1.93 -20.86 -8.99
N VAL A 152 -3.02 -20.30 -8.42
CA VAL A 152 -4.02 -21.09 -7.67
C VAL A 152 -4.89 -21.88 -8.65
N ALA A 153 -5.41 -21.24 -9.69
CA ALA A 153 -6.21 -21.89 -10.72
C ALA A 153 -5.47 -23.04 -11.44
N ASP A 154 -4.16 -22.88 -11.66
CA ASP A 154 -3.29 -23.89 -12.25
C ASP A 154 -2.89 -25.01 -11.28
N GLY A 155 -3.30 -24.96 -10.00
CA GLY A 155 -2.94 -25.95 -8.97
C GLY A 155 -1.46 -25.90 -8.54
N LYS A 156 -0.76 -24.79 -8.82
CA LYS A 156 0.63 -24.58 -8.37
C LYS A 156 0.71 -24.13 -6.92
N LEU A 157 -0.37 -23.54 -6.42
CA LEU A 157 -0.52 -23.07 -5.04
C LEU A 157 -1.92 -23.46 -4.55
N ASP A 158 -2.06 -23.64 -3.24
CA ASP A 158 -3.35 -23.84 -2.61
C ASP A 158 -4.08 -22.51 -2.39
N ALA A 159 -3.31 -21.44 -2.12
CA ALA A 159 -3.84 -20.10 -1.96
C ALA A 159 -2.80 -19.01 -2.24
N VAL A 160 -3.26 -17.78 -2.44
CA VAL A 160 -2.43 -16.56 -2.50
C VAL A 160 -3.01 -15.48 -1.59
N VAL A 161 -2.13 -14.67 -0.98
CA VAL A 161 -2.54 -13.51 -0.19
C VAL A 161 -2.24 -12.23 -0.96
N LEU A 162 -3.29 -11.42 -1.20
CA LEU A 162 -3.26 -10.21 -2.00
C LEU A 162 -3.84 -9.02 -1.20
N ALA A 163 -3.66 -7.79 -1.69
CA ALA A 163 -4.32 -6.62 -1.13
C ALA A 163 -5.73 -6.48 -1.74
N ARG A 164 -6.76 -6.38 -0.91
CA ARG A 164 -8.16 -6.23 -1.34
C ARG A 164 -8.36 -5.07 -2.30
N ALA A 165 -7.77 -3.90 -1.98
CA ALA A 165 -7.83 -2.71 -2.83
C ALA A 165 -7.32 -2.95 -4.27
N GLY A 166 -6.34 -3.85 -4.46
CA GLY A 166 -5.87 -4.22 -5.79
C GLY A 166 -6.92 -4.97 -6.59
N LEU A 167 -7.62 -5.92 -5.96
CA LEU A 167 -8.70 -6.67 -6.59
C LEU A 167 -9.92 -5.78 -6.86
N ALA A 168 -10.27 -4.89 -5.93
CA ALA A 168 -11.37 -3.94 -6.09
C ALA A 168 -11.18 -3.07 -7.35
N ARG A 169 -9.98 -2.48 -7.50
CA ARG A 169 -9.64 -1.62 -8.64
C ARG A 169 -9.59 -2.35 -9.98
N LEU A 170 -9.38 -3.66 -9.95
CA LEU A 170 -9.41 -4.52 -11.14
C LEU A 170 -10.79 -5.17 -11.38
N GLY A 171 -11.80 -4.90 -10.54
CA GLY A 171 -13.13 -5.51 -10.66
C GLY A 171 -13.17 -7.00 -10.32
N ARG A 172 -12.22 -7.50 -9.48
CA ARG A 172 -12.01 -8.93 -9.20
C ARG A 172 -12.38 -9.33 -7.76
N LEU A 173 -13.27 -8.60 -7.11
CA LEU A 173 -13.70 -8.92 -5.73
C LEU A 173 -14.36 -10.30 -5.61
N SER A 174 -14.99 -10.80 -6.68
CA SER A 174 -15.65 -12.12 -6.70
C SER A 174 -14.68 -13.30 -6.58
N GLU A 175 -13.38 -13.09 -6.71
CA GLU A 175 -12.36 -14.14 -6.58
C GLU A 175 -11.84 -14.28 -5.15
N ILE A 176 -12.25 -13.38 -4.26
CA ILE A 176 -11.86 -13.40 -2.85
C ILE A 176 -12.61 -14.53 -2.14
N THR A 177 -11.87 -15.42 -1.49
CA THR A 177 -12.46 -16.48 -0.65
C THR A 177 -12.59 -16.02 0.81
N GLU A 178 -11.67 -15.15 1.27
CA GLU A 178 -11.75 -14.56 2.61
C GLU A 178 -11.10 -13.17 2.62
N THR A 179 -11.71 -12.23 3.35
CA THR A 179 -11.06 -10.96 3.71
C THR A 179 -10.46 -11.11 5.11
N LEU A 180 -9.13 -11.06 5.21
CA LEU A 180 -8.40 -11.32 6.45
C LEU A 180 -8.61 -10.18 7.45
N ASP A 181 -8.89 -10.56 8.70
CA ASP A 181 -9.01 -9.58 9.78
C ASP A 181 -7.63 -8.94 10.08
N PRO A 182 -7.54 -7.61 10.27
CA PRO A 182 -6.30 -6.94 10.67
C PRO A 182 -5.71 -7.45 12.00
N ILE A 183 -6.51 -8.08 12.87
CA ILE A 183 -6.02 -8.75 14.07
C ILE A 183 -5.10 -9.93 13.67
N GLN A 184 -5.42 -10.63 12.60
CA GLN A 184 -4.62 -11.75 12.09
C GLN A 184 -3.47 -11.23 11.21
N VAL A 185 -3.80 -10.40 10.20
CA VAL A 185 -2.83 -9.89 9.23
C VAL A 185 -2.99 -8.38 9.07
N LEU A 186 -2.20 -7.63 9.85
CA LEU A 186 -2.20 -6.17 9.78
C LEU A 186 -1.63 -5.70 8.44
N PRO A 187 -2.32 -4.78 7.71
CA PRO A 187 -1.93 -4.34 6.36
C PRO A 187 -0.53 -3.69 6.31
N ALA A 188 -0.02 -3.52 5.10
CA ALA A 188 1.17 -2.68 4.91
C ALA A 188 0.82 -1.20 5.15
N PRO A 189 1.76 -0.38 5.69
CA PRO A 189 1.57 1.05 5.81
C PRO A 189 1.14 1.68 4.49
N GLY A 190 0.02 2.44 4.47
CA GLY A 190 -0.54 3.06 3.28
C GLY A 190 -1.25 2.10 2.31
N GLN A 191 -1.45 0.83 2.65
CA GLN A 191 -2.18 -0.10 1.79
C GLN A 191 -3.63 0.37 1.60
N GLY A 192 -4.14 0.32 0.37
CA GLY A 192 -5.47 0.81 0.00
C GLY A 192 -5.51 2.28 -0.40
N ALA A 193 -4.61 3.11 0.12
CA ALA A 193 -4.54 4.53 -0.21
C ALA A 193 -3.77 4.78 -1.52
N LEU A 194 -4.17 5.84 -2.23
CA LEU A 194 -3.44 6.44 -3.33
C LEU A 194 -2.75 7.71 -2.85
N GLY A 195 -1.55 7.96 -3.35
CA GLY A 195 -0.88 9.25 -3.22
C GLY A 195 -0.78 9.90 -4.59
N ILE A 196 -1.24 11.14 -4.72
CA ILE A 196 -1.09 11.93 -5.93
C ILE A 196 0.09 12.87 -5.73
N GLU A 197 1.22 12.56 -6.37
CA GLU A 197 2.45 13.34 -6.27
C GLU A 197 2.49 14.40 -7.37
N CYS A 198 2.92 15.61 -7.03
CA CYS A 198 3.10 16.72 -7.97
C CYS A 198 4.32 17.57 -7.55
N ARG A 199 4.69 18.58 -8.37
CA ARG A 199 5.67 19.59 -7.97
C ARG A 199 5.15 20.42 -6.81
N ALA A 200 6.02 20.71 -5.84
CA ALA A 200 5.65 21.42 -4.62
C ALA A 200 5.30 22.90 -4.86
N ASP A 201 5.82 23.49 -5.94
CA ASP A 201 5.61 24.89 -6.33
C ASP A 201 4.48 25.07 -7.38
N ASP A 202 3.84 24.00 -7.83
CA ASP A 202 2.77 24.07 -8.84
C ASP A 202 1.41 24.36 -8.17
N VAL A 203 1.20 25.64 -7.84
CA VAL A 203 -0.02 26.10 -7.14
C VAL A 203 -1.30 25.70 -7.88
N ALA A 204 -1.31 25.81 -9.22
CA ALA A 204 -2.50 25.50 -10.01
C ALA A 204 -2.86 24.01 -9.95
N VAL A 205 -1.86 23.12 -9.93
CA VAL A 205 -2.08 21.68 -9.76
C VAL A 205 -2.52 21.36 -8.34
N LEU A 206 -1.90 21.99 -7.33
CA LEU A 206 -2.31 21.79 -5.91
C LEU A 206 -3.76 22.22 -5.68
N GLU A 207 -4.19 23.35 -6.25
CA GLU A 207 -5.58 23.79 -6.18
C GLU A 207 -6.55 22.82 -6.87
N ALA A 208 -6.16 22.26 -8.02
CA ALA A 208 -6.97 21.27 -8.74
C ALA A 208 -7.09 19.95 -7.95
N LEU A 209 -6.07 19.57 -7.18
CA LEU A 209 -6.03 18.35 -6.37
C LEU A 209 -6.74 18.50 -5.02
N ALA A 210 -6.83 19.70 -4.46
CA ALA A 210 -7.40 19.94 -3.13
C ALA A 210 -8.79 19.33 -2.90
N PRO A 211 -9.74 19.33 -3.87
CA PRO A 211 -11.04 18.68 -3.69
C PRO A 211 -10.99 17.15 -3.59
N LEU A 212 -9.88 16.53 -3.96
CA LEU A 212 -9.68 15.07 -3.85
C LEU A 212 -9.12 14.65 -2.50
N GLU A 213 -8.68 15.59 -1.68
CA GLU A 213 -8.10 15.30 -0.38
C GLU A 213 -9.14 14.73 0.58
N ASP A 214 -8.80 13.62 1.25
CA ASP A 214 -9.54 13.11 2.41
C ASP A 214 -8.68 13.26 3.67
N PRO A 215 -9.04 14.18 4.58
CA PRO A 215 -8.24 14.47 5.76
C PRO A 215 -8.06 13.27 6.70
N ALA A 216 -9.08 12.42 6.84
CA ALA A 216 -9.01 11.24 7.68
C ALA A 216 -8.02 10.21 7.13
N THR A 217 -8.09 9.94 5.82
CA THR A 217 -7.10 9.09 5.15
C THR A 217 -5.70 9.68 5.23
N ARG A 218 -5.55 10.99 5.02
CA ARG A 218 -4.25 11.69 5.13
C ARG A 218 -3.63 11.51 6.51
N ALA A 219 -4.38 11.75 7.57
CA ALA A 219 -3.92 11.58 8.94
C ALA A 219 -3.49 10.13 9.21
N ALA A 220 -4.35 9.18 8.85
CA ALA A 220 -4.09 7.75 9.02
C ALA A 220 -2.80 7.31 8.32
N VAL A 221 -2.68 7.56 7.02
CA VAL A 221 -1.49 7.11 6.27
C VAL A 221 -0.22 7.88 6.63
N THR A 222 -0.34 9.10 7.14
CA THR A 222 0.81 9.87 7.64
C THR A 222 1.38 9.20 8.90
N ALA A 223 0.53 8.77 9.84
CA ALA A 223 0.97 8.03 11.02
C ALA A 223 1.61 6.68 10.65
N GLU A 224 0.97 5.92 9.77
CA GLU A 224 1.48 4.62 9.30
C GLU A 224 2.84 4.75 8.62
N ARG A 225 3.00 5.72 7.71
CA ARG A 225 4.25 5.99 7.01
C ARG A 225 5.34 6.51 7.94
N GLN A 226 4.97 7.32 8.94
CA GLN A 226 5.91 7.79 9.94
C GLN A 226 6.40 6.64 10.84
N LEU A 227 5.53 5.70 11.21
CA LEU A 227 5.94 4.48 11.92
C LEU A 227 6.99 3.72 11.09
N LEU A 228 6.70 3.47 9.80
CA LEU A 228 7.63 2.79 8.88
C LEU A 228 8.97 3.53 8.76
N ALA A 229 8.94 4.85 8.61
CA ALA A 229 10.14 5.69 8.52
C ALA A 229 10.99 5.63 9.79
N THR A 230 10.34 5.67 10.96
CA THR A 230 11.05 5.65 12.27
C THR A 230 11.68 4.29 12.57
N LEU A 231 11.08 3.20 12.10
CA LEU A 231 11.68 1.86 12.19
C LEU A 231 12.88 1.69 11.23
N GLU A 232 13.21 2.73 10.43
CA GLU A 232 14.23 2.68 9.36
C GLU A 232 14.01 1.50 8.41
N ALA A 233 12.76 1.10 8.29
CA ALA A 233 12.34 -0.08 7.57
C ALA A 233 11.94 0.29 6.13
N GLY A 234 12.57 -0.31 5.16
CA GLY A 234 12.16 -0.21 3.77
C GLY A 234 10.90 -1.04 3.48
N CYS A 235 10.37 -0.94 2.26
CA CYS A 235 9.19 -1.70 1.82
C CYS A 235 9.35 -3.23 1.89
N THR A 236 10.54 -3.73 2.17
CA THR A 236 10.85 -5.16 2.35
C THR A 236 10.85 -5.58 3.80
N ALA A 237 10.66 -4.67 4.75
CA ALA A 237 10.61 -5.00 6.16
C ALA A 237 9.27 -5.67 6.55
N PRO A 238 9.26 -6.55 7.55
CA PRO A 238 8.06 -7.23 8.01
C PRO A 238 7.20 -6.34 8.92
N VAL A 239 6.89 -5.12 8.45
CA VAL A 239 6.12 -4.10 9.19
C VAL A 239 4.70 -4.02 8.68
N GLY A 240 3.72 -4.19 9.58
CA GLY A 240 2.32 -3.87 9.37
C GLY A 240 1.94 -2.59 10.12
N ALA A 241 1.06 -1.78 9.53
CA ALA A 241 0.45 -0.65 10.22
C ALA A 241 -0.95 -0.37 9.67
N LEU A 242 -1.85 0.00 10.56
CA LEU A 242 -3.19 0.46 10.21
C LEU A 242 -3.62 1.51 11.22
N ALA A 243 -3.88 2.72 10.72
CA ALA A 243 -4.46 3.80 11.49
C ALA A 243 -5.89 4.08 11.04
N GLU A 244 -6.73 4.45 11.98
CA GLU A 244 -8.13 4.82 11.78
C GLU A 244 -8.45 6.04 12.64
N VAL A 245 -9.21 6.98 12.08
CA VAL A 245 -9.78 8.08 12.86
C VAL A 245 -11.01 7.55 13.57
N VAL A 246 -11.04 7.66 14.87
CA VAL A 246 -12.10 7.14 15.74
C VAL A 246 -12.65 8.26 16.62
N GLU A 247 -13.87 8.10 17.14
CA GLU A 247 -14.44 9.01 18.12
C GLU A 247 -13.83 8.68 19.50
N GLY A 248 -13.15 9.66 20.09
CA GLY A 248 -12.62 9.62 21.46
C GLY A 248 -13.46 10.44 22.42
N GLU A 249 -13.02 10.55 23.68
CA GLU A 249 -13.76 11.29 24.73
C GLU A 249 -13.81 12.81 24.45
N ASP A 250 -12.72 13.37 23.91
CA ASP A 250 -12.57 14.81 23.65
C ASP A 250 -12.69 15.18 22.15
N GLY A 251 -13.19 14.27 21.30
CA GLY A 251 -13.33 14.46 19.86
C GLY A 251 -12.63 13.36 19.06
N GLN A 252 -12.31 13.66 17.81
CA GLN A 252 -11.66 12.68 16.94
C GLN A 252 -10.22 12.40 17.35
N GLU A 253 -9.89 11.14 17.44
CA GLU A 253 -8.56 10.64 17.73
C GLU A 253 -8.07 9.70 16.62
N LEU A 254 -6.77 9.56 16.53
CA LEU A 254 -6.12 8.59 15.65
C LEU A 254 -5.76 7.34 16.45
N TRP A 255 -6.31 6.19 16.07
CA TRP A 255 -5.93 4.89 16.59
C TRP A 255 -4.99 4.20 15.61
N LEU A 256 -3.71 4.07 15.98
CA LEU A 256 -2.69 3.41 15.19
C LEU A 256 -2.35 2.05 15.78
N ARG A 257 -2.44 1.01 14.96
CA ARG A 257 -1.97 -0.34 15.26
C ARG A 257 -0.70 -0.61 14.48
N GLY A 258 0.32 -1.19 15.12
CA GLY A 258 1.59 -1.55 14.54
C GLY A 258 1.92 -3.03 14.76
N ALA A 259 2.56 -3.65 13.78
CA ALA A 259 3.09 -5.02 13.87
C ALA A 259 4.50 -5.06 13.28
N LEU A 260 5.45 -5.64 14.03
CA LEU A 260 6.83 -5.81 13.60
C LEU A 260 7.18 -7.31 13.71
N GLY A 261 7.50 -7.92 12.56
CA GLY A 261 8.04 -9.27 12.54
C GLY A 261 9.49 -9.27 13.02
N GLN A 262 9.82 -10.19 13.90
CA GLN A 262 11.16 -10.35 14.46
C GLN A 262 11.46 -11.83 14.69
N GLU A 263 12.69 -12.16 15.10
CA GLU A 263 13.03 -13.52 15.47
C GLU A 263 12.14 -13.98 16.64
N GLY A 264 11.44 -15.09 16.46
CA GLY A 264 10.49 -15.64 17.45
C GLY A 264 9.05 -15.18 17.32
N GLY A 265 8.69 -14.39 16.32
CA GLY A 265 7.27 -14.08 16.03
C GLY A 265 6.97 -12.65 15.58
N VAL A 266 5.79 -12.17 15.91
CA VAL A 266 5.31 -10.82 15.55
C VAL A 266 4.95 -10.05 16.80
N ARG A 267 5.59 -8.93 16.98
CA ARG A 267 5.26 -7.98 18.04
C ARG A 267 4.15 -7.06 17.56
N ARG A 268 3.11 -6.86 18.37
CA ARG A 268 1.95 -6.02 18.07
C ARG A 268 1.70 -5.03 19.18
N LEU A 269 1.56 -3.76 18.85
CA LEU A 269 1.21 -2.69 19.76
C LEU A 269 0.19 -1.75 19.12
N SER A 270 -0.44 -0.90 19.91
CA SER A 270 -1.31 0.18 19.44
C SER A 270 -1.12 1.44 20.26
N ALA A 271 -1.35 2.59 19.64
CA ALA A 271 -1.31 3.90 20.28
C ALA A 271 -2.51 4.74 19.82
N TYR A 272 -2.93 5.64 20.68
CA TYR A 272 -3.89 6.70 20.38
C TYR A 272 -3.18 8.05 20.39
N GLY A 273 -3.72 9.02 19.65
CA GLY A 273 -3.23 10.38 19.68
C GLY A 273 -4.00 11.32 18.77
N SER A 274 -3.54 12.57 18.67
CA SER A 274 -4.23 13.60 17.91
C SER A 274 -4.21 13.35 16.42
N VAL A 275 -5.35 13.56 15.76
CA VAL A 275 -5.47 13.57 14.28
C VAL A 275 -4.68 14.72 13.66
N ASP A 276 -4.41 15.79 14.41
CA ASP A 276 -3.67 16.96 13.95
C ASP A 276 -2.15 16.76 14.00
N ASP A 277 -1.65 15.75 14.76
CA ASP A 277 -0.22 15.41 14.81
C ASP A 277 0.03 13.90 14.60
N PRO A 278 -0.35 13.35 13.44
CA PRO A 278 -0.21 11.92 13.14
C PRO A 278 1.24 11.44 13.11
N ARG A 279 2.20 12.36 12.82
CA ARG A 279 3.63 12.00 12.80
C ARG A 279 4.13 11.67 14.21
N THR A 280 3.68 12.38 15.24
CA THR A 280 4.06 12.07 16.61
C THR A 280 3.50 10.72 17.06
N VAL A 281 2.26 10.39 16.70
CA VAL A 281 1.68 9.06 16.98
C VAL A 281 2.51 7.94 16.33
N GLY A 282 2.85 8.10 15.04
CA GLY A 282 3.67 7.12 14.33
C GLY A 282 5.06 6.94 14.92
N ARG A 283 5.74 8.03 15.29
CA ARG A 283 7.06 7.97 15.94
C ARG A 283 7.04 7.32 17.30
N ALA A 284 6.03 7.64 18.13
CA ALA A 284 5.90 7.09 19.45
C ALA A 284 5.74 5.57 19.41
N LEU A 285 4.78 5.08 18.63
CA LEU A 285 4.53 3.64 18.48
C LEU A 285 5.73 2.88 17.91
N ALA A 286 6.47 3.48 16.96
CA ALA A 286 7.66 2.87 16.39
C ALA A 286 8.76 2.69 17.45
N LYS A 287 8.99 3.68 18.32
CA LYS A 287 9.95 3.58 19.42
C LYS A 287 9.58 2.46 20.41
N GLU A 288 8.30 2.41 20.80
CA GLU A 288 7.81 1.34 21.67
C GLU A 288 7.96 -0.04 21.05
N LEU A 289 7.77 -0.17 19.72
CA LEU A 289 8.02 -1.42 19.00
C LEU A 289 9.49 -1.84 19.04
N LEU A 290 10.44 -0.93 19.17
CA LEU A 290 11.88 -1.19 19.22
C LEU A 290 12.40 -1.42 20.66
N GLU A 291 11.87 -0.70 21.66
CA GLU A 291 12.44 -0.62 23.02
C GLU A 291 12.35 -1.91 23.87
N GLN A 292 11.64 -2.94 23.44
CA GLN A 292 11.48 -4.18 24.21
C GLN A 292 12.15 -5.41 23.54
N THR A 293 13.21 -5.19 22.78
CA THR A 293 14.05 -6.27 22.27
C THR A 293 15.04 -6.77 23.31
#